data_4d069d2ec3df4f82d49dc984297e2451
#
_entry.id   4d069d2ec3df4f82d49dc984297e2451
#
_cell.length_a   1.000
_cell.length_b   1.000
_cell.length_c   1.000
_cell.angle_alpha   90.00
_cell.angle_beta   90.00
_cell.angle_gamma   90.00
#
_symmetry.space_group_name_H-M   'P 1'
#
loop_
_entity.id
_entity.type
_entity.pdbx_description
1 polymer ?
#
loop_
_entity_poly.entity_id
_entity_poly.type
_entity_poly.pdbx_seq_one_letter_code
_entity_poly.pdbx_strand_id
1 'polypeptide(L)'
;CGIDGTSIITGIWRDKETIDFVYDGSWWIALGCLYATTSEYGLTKLSSSTASTSTTLAATASAVKRAYDRSSWTSISLTNALALSYGGTGAKTAAAARTNLGIAATSLYNGTLTSGSITFNYGNYNFYVIIGRPSSTASRTSLVVPRILLTTSAVSFQIADESNYKAFNLSYSGSTVTLAMGNGAGQINRVFGIN
;
A
#
# COMPACT_ATOMS: atom_id res chain seq x y z
N CYS A 1 -48.06 13.49 -18.22
CA CYS A 1 -48.00 12.72 -19.48
C CYS A 1 -49.35 12.80 -20.13
N GLY A 2 -49.48 13.46 -21.28
CA GLY A 2 -50.72 13.47 -22.07
C GLY A 2 -50.84 12.15 -22.81
N ILE A 3 -52.01 11.53 -22.74
CA ILE A 3 -52.34 10.39 -23.59
C ILE A 3 -53.12 10.97 -24.77
N ASP A 4 -52.56 10.88 -25.95
CA ASP A 4 -53.14 11.41 -27.21
C ASP A 4 -54.27 10.49 -27.67
N GLY A 5 -55.36 10.39 -27.01
CA GLY A 5 -56.64 9.79 -27.41
C GLY A 5 -56.66 8.53 -28.29
N THR A 6 -55.55 7.94 -28.67
CA THR A 6 -55.47 6.85 -29.60
C THR A 6 -55.08 5.51 -29.02
N SER A 7 -54.59 5.46 -27.80
CA SER A 7 -54.29 4.17 -27.14
C SER A 7 -54.16 4.29 -25.65
N ILE A 8 -54.88 3.46 -24.87
CA ILE A 8 -54.52 3.16 -23.49
C ILE A 8 -53.27 2.32 -23.58
N ILE A 9 -52.12 2.87 -23.17
CA ILE A 9 -50.87 2.09 -23.13
C ILE A 9 -51.06 0.95 -22.15
N THR A 10 -51.13 -0.26 -22.65
CA THR A 10 -51.15 -1.48 -21.84
C THR A 10 -49.88 -1.53 -21.01
N GLY A 11 -50.00 -1.66 -19.69
CA GLY A 11 -48.87 -1.72 -18.78
C GLY A 11 -48.75 -0.56 -17.80
N ILE A 12 -49.59 0.49 -17.92
CA ILE A 12 -49.67 1.58 -16.92
C ILE A 12 -50.33 1.11 -15.63
N TRP A 13 -51.21 0.13 -15.72
CA TRP A 13 -51.99 -0.37 -14.58
C TRP A 13 -51.26 -1.50 -13.89
N ARG A 14 -50.97 -1.31 -12.61
CA ARG A 14 -50.59 -2.40 -11.72
C ARG A 14 -51.74 -2.70 -10.76
N ASP A 15 -51.90 -3.95 -10.40
CA ASP A 15 -52.91 -4.41 -9.48
C ASP A 15 -52.81 -3.61 -8.15
N LYS A 16 -53.93 -2.98 -7.73
CA LYS A 16 -54.07 -2.17 -6.50
C LYS A 16 -53.44 -0.75 -6.53
N GLU A 17 -53.10 -0.19 -7.69
CA GLU A 17 -52.71 1.22 -7.80
C GLU A 17 -53.91 2.10 -8.15
N THR A 18 -54.07 3.24 -7.47
CA THR A 18 -55.05 4.27 -7.79
C THR A 18 -54.35 5.29 -8.67
N ILE A 19 -54.91 5.57 -9.83
CA ILE A 19 -54.42 6.62 -10.74
C ILE A 19 -55.47 7.69 -10.85
N ASP A 20 -55.12 8.92 -10.51
CA ASP A 20 -55.97 10.08 -10.69
C ASP A 20 -55.91 10.59 -12.13
N PHE A 21 -57.05 10.94 -12.70
CA PHE A 21 -57.13 11.56 -14.00
C PHE A 21 -57.69 12.97 -13.86
N VAL A 22 -57.14 13.91 -14.57
CA VAL A 22 -57.67 15.28 -14.73
C VAL A 22 -58.06 15.49 -16.19
N TYR A 23 -59.27 16.01 -16.39
CA TYR A 23 -59.71 16.44 -17.71
C TYR A 23 -59.37 17.91 -17.96
N ASP A 24 -58.60 18.21 -19.00
CA ASP A 24 -58.12 19.57 -19.33
C ASP A 24 -59.06 20.32 -20.27
N GLY A 25 -60.22 19.74 -20.59
CA GLY A 25 -61.19 20.26 -21.57
C GLY A 25 -61.12 19.56 -22.92
N SER A 26 -60.04 18.84 -23.21
CA SER A 26 -59.87 18.11 -24.46
C SER A 26 -59.47 16.64 -24.19
N TRP A 27 -58.64 16.44 -23.19
CA TRP A 27 -58.01 15.13 -22.92
C TRP A 27 -58.09 14.77 -21.41
N TRP A 28 -58.16 13.48 -21.13
CA TRP A 28 -57.94 12.96 -19.79
C TRP A 28 -56.43 12.73 -19.55
N ILE A 29 -55.84 13.49 -18.64
CA ILE A 29 -54.43 13.42 -18.25
C ILE A 29 -54.32 12.53 -17.02
N ALA A 30 -53.59 11.43 -17.10
CA ALA A 30 -53.29 10.61 -15.95
C ALA A 30 -52.26 11.34 -15.07
N LEU A 31 -52.64 11.62 -13.82
CA LEU A 31 -51.74 12.18 -12.81
C LEU A 31 -50.95 11.08 -12.07
N GLY A 32 -51.15 9.84 -12.45
CA GLY A 32 -50.42 8.71 -11.90
C GLY A 32 -49.05 8.56 -12.56
N CYS A 33 -48.08 8.34 -11.79
CA CYS A 33 -46.70 8.50 -12.20
C CYS A 33 -46.14 7.23 -12.82
N LEU A 34 -45.64 7.37 -14.02
CA LEU A 34 -44.76 6.38 -14.62
C LEU A 34 -43.49 6.23 -13.75
N TYR A 35 -42.96 5.01 -13.66
CA TYR A 35 -41.67 4.86 -13.03
C TYR A 35 -40.58 5.59 -13.82
N ALA A 36 -39.70 6.26 -13.09
CA ALA A 36 -38.53 6.91 -13.70
C ALA A 36 -37.65 5.89 -14.42
N THR A 37 -37.15 6.29 -15.59
CA THR A 37 -36.12 5.55 -16.31
C THR A 37 -34.89 6.47 -16.47
N THR A 38 -33.85 6.01 -17.14
CA THR A 38 -32.70 6.87 -17.49
C THR A 38 -33.02 7.94 -18.53
N SER A 39 -34.16 7.83 -19.23
CA SER A 39 -34.59 8.72 -20.29
C SER A 39 -35.84 9.53 -19.93
N GLU A 40 -36.62 9.07 -18.95
CA GLU A 40 -37.93 9.66 -18.63
C GLU A 40 -38.03 9.97 -17.14
N TYR A 41 -38.63 11.12 -16.84
CA TYR A 41 -38.96 11.50 -15.45
C TYR A 41 -40.11 10.67 -14.92
N GLY A 42 -40.05 10.29 -13.66
CA GLY A 42 -41.14 9.52 -13.01
C GLY A 42 -40.86 9.28 -11.54
N LEU A 43 -41.76 8.48 -10.91
CA LEU A 43 -41.55 8.03 -9.54
C LEU A 43 -40.55 6.87 -9.51
N THR A 44 -39.71 6.88 -8.52
CA THR A 44 -38.78 5.78 -8.26
C THR A 44 -38.84 5.35 -6.80
N LYS A 45 -38.69 4.06 -6.58
CA LYS A 45 -38.56 3.51 -5.22
C LYS A 45 -37.18 3.85 -4.66
N LEU A 46 -37.13 4.27 -3.40
CA LEU A 46 -35.89 4.58 -2.71
C LEU A 46 -35.23 3.31 -2.15
N SER A 47 -33.90 3.26 -2.20
CA SER A 47 -33.10 2.21 -1.60
C SER A 47 -32.07 2.79 -0.63
N SER A 48 -31.97 2.22 0.56
CA SER A 48 -30.92 2.55 1.54
C SER A 48 -29.72 1.62 1.46
N SER A 49 -29.69 0.70 0.48
CA SER A 49 -28.54 -0.19 0.27
C SER A 49 -27.40 0.56 -0.42
N THR A 50 -26.19 0.48 0.12
CA THR A 50 -24.96 0.97 -0.51
C THR A 50 -24.31 -0.05 -1.46
N ALA A 51 -24.87 -1.27 -1.53
CA ALA A 51 -24.40 -2.36 -2.37
C ALA A 51 -25.39 -2.69 -3.51
N SER A 52 -26.43 -1.85 -3.73
CA SER A 52 -27.40 -2.09 -4.80
C SER A 52 -26.79 -1.76 -6.17
N THR A 53 -26.94 -2.68 -7.11
CA THR A 53 -26.63 -2.50 -8.53
C THR A 53 -27.87 -2.19 -9.37
N SER A 54 -29.03 -1.93 -8.73
CA SER A 54 -30.28 -1.65 -9.41
C SER A 54 -30.20 -0.35 -10.21
N THR A 55 -30.70 -0.39 -11.44
CA THR A 55 -30.83 0.78 -12.32
C THR A 55 -32.21 1.45 -12.20
N THR A 56 -33.12 0.89 -11.38
CA THR A 56 -34.52 1.35 -11.23
C THR A 56 -34.83 1.91 -9.84
N LEU A 57 -33.83 1.96 -8.95
CA LEU A 57 -33.96 2.49 -7.59
C LEU A 57 -33.14 3.75 -7.44
N ALA A 58 -33.65 4.75 -6.73
CA ALA A 58 -32.89 5.91 -6.30
C ALA A 58 -32.26 5.68 -4.92
N ALA A 59 -31.08 6.21 -4.70
CA ALA A 59 -30.44 6.14 -3.39
C ALA A 59 -31.09 7.12 -2.42
N THR A 60 -31.30 6.69 -1.18
CA THR A 60 -31.67 7.61 -0.09
C THR A 60 -30.50 8.50 0.30
N ALA A 61 -30.76 9.65 0.93
CA ALA A 61 -29.71 10.49 1.52
C ALA A 61 -28.81 9.70 2.50
N SER A 62 -29.39 8.77 3.24
CA SER A 62 -28.64 7.87 4.13
C SER A 62 -27.68 6.96 3.38
N ALA A 63 -28.11 6.38 2.24
CA ALA A 63 -27.23 5.55 1.41
C ALA A 63 -26.07 6.36 0.83
N VAL A 64 -26.36 7.57 0.31
CA VAL A 64 -25.35 8.49 -0.23
C VAL A 64 -24.35 8.91 0.86
N LYS A 65 -24.84 9.29 2.04
CA LYS A 65 -23.99 9.64 3.20
C LYS A 65 -23.05 8.50 3.57
N ARG A 66 -23.57 7.28 3.66
CA ARG A 66 -22.74 6.10 3.99
C ARG A 66 -21.71 5.78 2.90
N ALA A 67 -22.05 5.99 1.62
CA ALA A 67 -21.11 5.83 0.53
C ALA A 67 -20.00 6.91 0.60
N TYR A 68 -20.39 8.17 0.85
CA TYR A 68 -19.46 9.28 1.05
C TYR A 68 -18.52 9.03 2.23
N ASP A 69 -19.05 8.61 3.39
CA ASP A 69 -18.24 8.32 4.58
C ASP A 69 -17.24 7.17 4.33
N ARG A 70 -17.61 6.21 3.49
CA ARG A 70 -16.70 5.13 3.07
C ARG A 70 -15.63 5.59 2.09
N SER A 71 -15.91 6.57 1.25
CA SER A 71 -14.94 7.15 0.31
C SER A 71 -14.02 8.17 0.98
N SER A 72 -14.37 8.66 2.16
CA SER A 72 -13.54 9.57 2.93
C SER A 72 -12.31 8.85 3.49
N TRP A 73 -11.12 9.30 3.10
CA TRP A 73 -9.83 8.74 3.53
C TRP A 73 -9.62 8.75 5.05
N THR A 74 -10.38 9.57 5.79
CA THR A 74 -10.31 9.65 7.26
C THR A 74 -11.01 8.49 7.97
N SER A 75 -11.87 7.74 7.28
CA SER A 75 -12.70 6.67 7.86
C SER A 75 -12.48 5.29 7.25
N ILE A 76 -11.47 5.11 6.39
CA ILE A 76 -11.17 3.79 5.84
C ILE A 76 -10.49 2.96 6.94
N SER A 77 -11.29 2.27 7.73
CA SER A 77 -10.81 1.13 8.52
C SER A 77 -10.48 -0.01 7.57
N LEU A 78 -9.26 -0.02 7.07
CA LEU A 78 -8.77 -1.13 6.27
C LEU A 78 -8.58 -2.32 7.19
N THR A 79 -9.53 -3.25 7.20
CA THR A 79 -9.37 -4.56 7.83
C THR A 79 -8.22 -5.34 7.20
N ASN A 80 -7.93 -5.05 5.93
CA ASN A 80 -6.78 -5.57 5.20
C ASN A 80 -5.87 -4.41 4.75
N ALA A 81 -4.56 -4.66 4.75
CA ALA A 81 -3.61 -3.71 4.22
C ALA A 81 -3.84 -3.50 2.72
N LEU A 82 -3.80 -2.25 2.25
CA LEU A 82 -3.89 -1.94 0.82
C LEU A 82 -2.68 -2.53 0.10
N ALA A 83 -2.92 -3.33 -0.94
CA ALA A 83 -1.85 -3.98 -1.70
C ALA A 83 -0.95 -2.96 -2.42
N LEU A 84 0.31 -3.32 -2.67
CA LEU A 84 1.26 -2.48 -3.40
C LEU A 84 0.75 -2.10 -4.80
N SER A 85 0.03 -3.00 -5.48
CA SER A 85 -0.57 -2.76 -6.80
C SER A 85 -1.59 -1.62 -6.82
N TYR A 86 -2.13 -1.23 -5.66
CA TYR A 86 -3.06 -0.12 -5.50
C TYR A 86 -2.43 1.08 -4.77
N GLY A 87 -1.10 1.15 -4.72
CA GLY A 87 -0.37 2.24 -4.07
C GLY A 87 -0.26 2.12 -2.55
N GLY A 88 -0.67 1.01 -1.96
CA GLY A 88 -0.50 0.73 -0.54
C GLY A 88 0.87 0.11 -0.23
N THR A 89 1.15 -0.08 1.06
CA THR A 89 2.37 -0.78 1.51
C THR A 89 2.17 -2.29 1.66
N GLY A 90 0.94 -2.80 1.50
CA GLY A 90 0.60 -4.19 1.77
C GLY A 90 0.76 -4.60 3.24
N ALA A 91 0.85 -3.64 4.17
CA ALA A 91 1.20 -3.91 5.55
C ALA A 91 0.32 -3.16 6.55
N LYS A 92 0.08 -3.78 7.71
CA LYS A 92 -0.70 -3.19 8.83
C LYS A 92 0.19 -2.52 9.89
N THR A 93 1.50 -2.68 9.82
CA THR A 93 2.46 -2.08 10.75
C THR A 93 3.54 -1.32 10.01
N ALA A 94 4.13 -0.32 10.65
CA ALA A 94 5.23 0.44 10.08
C ALA A 94 6.47 -0.44 9.81
N ALA A 95 6.71 -1.47 10.61
CA ALA A 95 7.80 -2.41 10.40
C ALA A 95 7.58 -3.26 9.13
N ALA A 96 6.39 -3.86 9.00
CA ALA A 96 6.04 -4.64 7.82
C ALA A 96 5.99 -3.76 6.55
N ALA A 97 5.52 -2.51 6.66
CA ALA A 97 5.54 -1.56 5.55
C ALA A 97 6.96 -1.30 5.04
N ARG A 98 7.91 -1.04 5.95
CA ARG A 98 9.33 -0.87 5.56
C ARG A 98 9.89 -2.11 4.86
N THR A 99 9.55 -3.30 5.35
CA THR A 99 9.98 -4.56 4.72
C THR A 99 9.41 -4.70 3.30
N ASN A 100 8.10 -4.44 3.13
CA ASN A 100 7.44 -4.55 1.83
C ASN A 100 7.94 -3.50 0.82
N LEU A 101 8.31 -2.32 1.29
CA LEU A 101 8.91 -1.25 0.47
C LEU A 101 10.42 -1.47 0.21
N GLY A 102 11.01 -2.52 0.78
CA GLY A 102 12.42 -2.81 0.61
C GLY A 102 13.37 -1.82 1.29
N ILE A 103 12.90 -1.08 2.32
CA ILE A 103 13.71 -0.09 3.08
C ILE A 103 14.02 -0.55 4.50
N ALA A 104 13.83 -1.82 4.80
CA ALA A 104 14.12 -2.38 6.10
C ALA A 104 15.62 -2.66 6.26
N ALA A 105 16.17 -2.30 7.40
CA ALA A 105 17.52 -2.70 7.80
C ALA A 105 17.47 -4.09 8.45
N THR A 106 18.24 -5.03 7.93
CA THR A 106 18.38 -6.38 8.50
C THR A 106 19.70 -6.49 9.22
N SER A 107 19.69 -6.91 10.49
CA SER A 107 20.93 -7.18 11.24
C SER A 107 21.55 -8.48 10.74
N LEU A 108 22.74 -8.40 10.17
CA LEU A 108 23.50 -9.51 9.60
C LEU A 108 24.58 -10.00 10.59
N TYR A 109 25.10 -9.10 11.41
CA TYR A 109 26.04 -9.39 12.47
C TYR A 109 25.86 -8.42 13.64
N ASN A 110 25.96 -8.95 14.87
CA ASN A 110 25.95 -8.17 16.10
C ASN A 110 26.90 -8.84 17.10
N GLY A 111 28.08 -8.29 17.30
CA GLY A 111 29.11 -8.85 18.14
C GLY A 111 30.35 -7.99 18.22
N THR A 112 31.48 -8.58 18.52
CA THR A 112 32.77 -7.91 18.50
C THR A 112 33.75 -8.80 17.74
N LEU A 113 34.07 -8.37 16.52
CA LEU A 113 35.02 -9.03 15.66
C LEU A 113 36.34 -8.24 15.64
N THR A 114 37.40 -8.80 16.22
CA THR A 114 38.73 -8.19 16.26
C THR A 114 39.71 -8.86 15.30
N SER A 115 39.49 -10.14 15.01
CA SER A 115 40.29 -10.95 14.10
C SER A 115 39.45 -12.05 13.45
N GLY A 116 40.00 -12.77 12.47
CA GLY A 116 39.29 -13.79 11.74
C GLY A 116 38.26 -13.27 10.77
N SER A 117 37.20 -14.04 10.54
CA SER A 117 36.14 -13.67 9.57
C SER A 117 34.77 -14.08 10.07
N ILE A 118 33.77 -13.39 9.54
CA ILE A 118 32.37 -13.77 9.66
C ILE A 118 31.78 -13.92 8.27
N THR A 119 30.70 -14.70 8.20
CA THR A 119 29.91 -14.85 6.98
C THR A 119 28.47 -14.48 7.24
N PHE A 120 27.81 -13.94 6.25
CA PHE A 120 26.39 -13.65 6.28
C PHE A 120 25.77 -13.78 4.88
N ASN A 121 24.45 -13.84 4.80
CA ASN A 121 23.76 -13.99 3.54
C ASN A 121 23.94 -12.74 2.68
N TYR A 122 24.29 -12.95 1.39
CA TYR A 122 24.39 -11.89 0.40
C TYR A 122 23.05 -11.15 0.22
N GLY A 123 21.91 -11.84 0.32
CA GLY A 123 20.57 -11.28 0.27
C GLY A 123 20.31 -10.39 -0.95
N ASN A 124 19.21 -9.66 -0.87
CA ASN A 124 18.81 -8.65 -1.88
C ASN A 124 19.07 -7.22 -1.39
N TYR A 125 20.13 -7.03 -0.59
CA TYR A 125 20.48 -5.72 -0.07
C TYR A 125 21.13 -4.86 -1.14
N ASN A 126 20.85 -3.55 -1.16
CA ASN A 126 21.49 -2.59 -2.02
C ASN A 126 22.79 -2.05 -1.37
N PHE A 127 22.80 -2.02 -0.04
CA PHE A 127 23.93 -1.52 0.74
C PHE A 127 24.20 -2.39 1.96
N TYR A 128 25.45 -2.42 2.39
CA TYR A 128 25.86 -2.95 3.70
C TYR A 128 26.36 -1.78 4.54
N VAL A 129 25.82 -1.67 5.75
CA VAL A 129 26.30 -0.70 6.75
C VAL A 129 27.12 -1.44 7.78
N ILE A 130 28.41 -1.14 7.83
CA ILE A 130 29.37 -1.77 8.71
C ILE A 130 29.74 -0.76 9.79
N ILE A 131 29.49 -1.13 11.05
CA ILE A 131 29.76 -0.29 12.22
C ILE A 131 30.86 -0.93 13.05
N GLY A 132 31.88 -0.16 13.32
CA GLY A 132 33.01 -0.62 14.11
C GLY A 132 33.72 0.50 14.84
N ARG A 133 34.88 0.19 15.38
CA ARG A 133 35.80 1.13 16.03
C ARG A 133 37.19 0.99 15.41
N PRO A 134 37.88 2.09 15.09
CA PRO A 134 39.25 2.05 14.60
C PRO A 134 40.26 1.53 15.64
N SER A 135 39.93 1.71 16.94
CA SER A 135 40.67 1.13 18.06
C SER A 135 39.71 0.71 19.18
N SER A 136 40.21 0.03 20.21
CA SER A 136 39.37 -0.41 21.35
C SER A 136 38.73 0.75 22.13
N THR A 137 39.35 1.90 22.11
CA THR A 137 38.92 3.13 22.85
C THR A 137 38.25 4.16 21.97
N ALA A 138 38.39 4.07 20.64
CA ALA A 138 37.82 5.03 19.71
C ALA A 138 36.28 5.01 19.68
N SER A 139 35.70 6.11 19.27
CA SER A 139 34.28 6.21 18.99
C SER A 139 33.87 5.26 17.85
N ARG A 140 32.61 4.83 17.84
CA ARG A 140 32.08 4.05 16.74
C ARG A 140 31.97 4.89 15.50
N THR A 141 32.38 4.34 14.38
CA THR A 141 32.17 4.90 13.05
C THR A 141 31.43 3.89 12.18
N SER A 142 30.87 4.36 11.09
CA SER A 142 30.15 3.50 10.13
C SER A 142 30.69 3.72 8.73
N LEU A 143 30.71 2.64 7.98
CA LEU A 143 30.98 2.65 6.54
C LEU A 143 29.78 2.06 5.81
N VAL A 144 29.35 2.74 4.75
CA VAL A 144 28.31 2.26 3.83
C VAL A 144 29.01 1.68 2.60
N VAL A 145 28.79 0.40 2.35
CA VAL A 145 29.36 -0.31 1.20
C VAL A 145 28.24 -0.65 0.22
N PRO A 146 28.18 -0.03 -0.96
CA PRO A 146 27.25 -0.43 -2.01
C PRO A 146 27.50 -1.89 -2.42
N ARG A 147 26.44 -2.65 -2.58
CA ARG A 147 26.53 -4.06 -3.01
C ARG A 147 27.30 -4.25 -4.32
N ILE A 148 27.19 -3.30 -5.24
CA ILE A 148 27.86 -3.34 -6.54
C ILE A 148 29.39 -3.37 -6.42
N LEU A 149 29.95 -2.94 -5.28
CA LEU A 149 31.38 -2.97 -5.03
C LEU A 149 31.87 -4.37 -4.56
N LEU A 150 30.98 -5.28 -4.18
CA LEU A 150 31.37 -6.62 -3.80
C LEU A 150 31.64 -7.43 -5.07
N THR A 151 32.77 -8.12 -5.04
CA THR A 151 33.22 -9.03 -6.09
C THR A 151 33.57 -10.38 -5.50
N THR A 152 33.80 -11.39 -6.35
CA THR A 152 34.31 -12.69 -5.91
C THR A 152 35.74 -12.61 -5.38
N SER A 153 36.52 -11.61 -5.84
CA SER A 153 37.79 -11.24 -5.25
C SER A 153 37.56 -10.31 -4.06
N ALA A 154 38.44 -10.42 -3.05
CA ALA A 154 38.35 -9.58 -1.87
C ALA A 154 38.58 -8.11 -2.17
N VAL A 155 37.65 -7.26 -1.76
CA VAL A 155 37.80 -5.80 -1.83
C VAL A 155 38.10 -5.29 -0.43
N SER A 156 39.15 -4.49 -0.32
CA SER A 156 39.63 -3.95 0.96
C SER A 156 38.91 -2.66 1.31
N PHE A 157 38.49 -2.55 2.55
CA PHE A 157 37.86 -1.39 3.18
C PHE A 157 38.56 -1.07 4.50
N GLN A 158 38.36 0.13 4.99
CA GLN A 158 38.81 0.49 6.33
C GLN A 158 37.85 1.43 7.03
N ILE A 159 37.77 1.29 8.34
CA ILE A 159 37.22 2.30 9.24
C ILE A 159 38.40 2.95 9.96
N ALA A 160 38.41 4.27 10.01
CA ALA A 160 39.56 5.01 10.53
C ALA A 160 39.10 6.21 11.35
N ASP A 161 39.96 6.67 12.24
CA ASP A 161 39.98 8.01 12.84
C ASP A 161 41.35 8.65 12.53
N GLU A 162 41.63 9.80 13.14
CA GLU A 162 42.85 10.56 12.88
C GLU A 162 44.15 9.77 13.11
N SER A 163 44.14 8.77 14.00
CA SER A 163 45.32 8.08 14.47
C SER A 163 45.29 6.56 14.31
N ASN A 164 44.12 5.99 14.09
CA ASN A 164 43.89 4.54 14.08
C ASN A 164 43.05 4.13 12.88
N TYR A 165 43.21 2.89 12.49
CA TYR A 165 42.36 2.25 11.48
C TYR A 165 42.13 0.79 11.78
N LYS A 166 41.07 0.24 11.22
CA LYS A 166 40.83 -1.19 11.09
C LYS A 166 40.49 -1.50 9.66
N ALA A 167 41.35 -2.28 9.04
CA ALA A 167 41.14 -2.79 7.70
C ALA A 167 40.24 -4.06 7.78
N PHE A 168 39.45 -4.29 6.76
CA PHE A 168 38.72 -5.51 6.53
C PHE A 168 38.49 -5.71 5.03
N ASN A 169 38.28 -6.96 4.65
CA ASN A 169 38.01 -7.32 3.27
C ASN A 169 36.60 -7.88 3.16
N LEU A 170 35.92 -7.53 2.10
CA LEU A 170 34.65 -8.13 1.72
C LEU A 170 34.78 -8.86 0.40
N SER A 171 34.26 -10.07 0.34
CA SER A 171 34.11 -10.85 -0.88
C SER A 171 32.77 -11.61 -0.84
N TYR A 172 32.30 -12.09 -1.99
CA TYR A 172 31.16 -12.99 -1.99
C TYR A 172 31.41 -14.25 -2.83
N SER A 173 30.73 -15.33 -2.47
CA SER A 173 30.69 -16.57 -3.23
C SER A 173 29.28 -17.17 -3.12
N GLY A 174 28.64 -17.37 -4.27
CA GLY A 174 27.24 -17.81 -4.29
C GLY A 174 26.33 -16.84 -3.52
N SER A 175 25.68 -17.31 -2.49
CA SER A 175 24.79 -16.52 -1.63
C SER A 175 25.46 -15.99 -0.35
N THR A 176 26.77 -16.13 -0.19
CA THR A 176 27.48 -15.83 1.05
C THR A 176 28.46 -14.69 0.86
N VAL A 177 28.36 -13.67 1.73
CA VAL A 177 29.38 -12.62 1.88
C VAL A 177 30.32 -13.02 3.02
N THR A 178 31.60 -12.87 2.79
CA THR A 178 32.65 -13.04 3.81
C THR A 178 33.23 -11.67 4.14
N LEU A 179 33.19 -11.29 5.42
CA LEU A 179 33.94 -10.18 5.98
C LEU A 179 35.12 -10.74 6.74
N ALA A 180 36.32 -10.51 6.23
CA ALA A 180 37.56 -10.95 6.84
C ALA A 180 38.33 -9.77 7.41
N MET A 181 38.76 -9.87 8.67
CA MET A 181 39.49 -8.79 9.33
C MET A 181 40.90 -8.71 8.80
N GLY A 182 41.33 -7.51 8.50
CA GLY A 182 42.72 -7.16 8.13
C GLY A 182 43.49 -6.56 9.31
N ASN A 183 44.52 -5.80 8.95
CA ASN A 183 45.42 -5.13 9.93
C ASN A 183 44.72 -4.00 10.69
N GLY A 184 45.30 -3.61 11.82
CA GLY A 184 44.86 -2.54 12.69
C GLY A 184 44.25 -3.04 14.01
N ALA A 185 44.17 -2.14 14.98
CA ALA A 185 43.79 -2.47 16.37
C ALA A 185 42.26 -2.43 16.63
N GLY A 186 41.47 -2.07 15.65
CA GLY A 186 40.03 -1.85 15.79
C GLY A 186 39.20 -3.14 15.74
N GLN A 187 37.89 -2.94 15.70
CA GLN A 187 36.92 -4.03 15.71
C GLN A 187 35.68 -3.67 14.87
N ILE A 188 35.01 -4.68 14.34
CA ILE A 188 33.67 -4.58 13.75
C ILE A 188 32.64 -5.02 14.79
N ASN A 189 31.61 -4.22 14.99
CA ASN A 189 30.58 -4.49 15.99
C ASN A 189 29.24 -4.91 15.37
N ARG A 190 28.86 -4.31 14.25
CA ARG A 190 27.57 -4.60 13.59
C ARG A 190 27.71 -4.54 12.09
N VAL A 191 26.91 -5.36 11.43
CA VAL A 191 26.69 -5.29 9.99
C VAL A 191 25.18 -5.33 9.75
N PHE A 192 24.69 -4.41 8.93
CA PHE A 192 23.31 -4.38 8.48
C PHE A 192 23.28 -4.48 6.96
N GLY A 193 22.29 -5.20 6.44
CA GLY A 193 21.89 -5.14 5.06
C GLY A 193 20.70 -4.19 4.90
N ILE A 194 20.73 -3.30 3.90
CA ILE A 194 19.67 -2.33 3.61
C ILE A 194 19.23 -2.53 2.16
N ASN A 195 17.94 -2.69 1.96
CA ASN A 195 17.32 -2.79 0.64
C ASN A 195 17.08 -1.43 0.04
#